data_23dc3c98fb540e15bf4287ae4a1d3938
#
_entry.id   23dc3c98fb540e15bf4287ae4a1d3938
#
_cell.length_a   1.000
_cell.length_b   1.000
_cell.length_c   1.000
_cell.angle_alpha   90.00
_cell.angle_beta   90.00
_cell.angle_gamma   90.00
#
_symmetry.space_group_name_H-M   'P 1'
#
loop_
_entity.id
_entity.type
_entity.pdbx_description
1 polymer ?
#
loop_
_entity_poly.entity_id
_entity_poly.type
_entity_poly.pdbx_seq_one_letter_code
_entity_poly.pdbx_strand_id
1 'polypeptide(L)'
;MEIFELSGIAPNPKIESVREGVKLCKENSIDMVLAIGGGSVIDCAKVVAAGACYDGDPWDLVITPRWIKKALPIYSVLTLSATGSEMDKFAVISDMSKNEKWGTASDHMKPKMSILDPEYTYSV
;
A
#
# COMPACT_ATOMS: atom_id res chain seq x y z
N MET A 1 -8.86 18.23 2.92
CA MET A 1 -8.11 17.08 2.37
C MET A 1 -8.33 15.86 3.23
N GLU A 2 -8.75 14.77 2.62
CA GLU A 2 -8.97 13.53 3.35
C GLU A 2 -7.76 12.61 3.20
N ILE A 3 -7.28 12.09 4.33
CA ILE A 3 -6.09 11.23 4.39
C ILE A 3 -6.47 9.89 5.01
N PHE A 4 -6.02 8.80 4.37
CA PHE A 4 -6.13 7.46 4.95
C PHE A 4 -4.75 7.04 5.49
N GLU A 5 -4.70 6.74 6.79
CA GLU A 5 -3.48 6.32 7.46
C GLU A 5 -3.47 4.81 7.66
N LEU A 6 -2.38 4.17 7.23
CA LEU A 6 -2.15 2.74 7.46
C LEU A 6 -1.02 2.56 8.46
N SER A 7 -1.25 1.77 9.49
CA SER A 7 -0.24 1.41 10.47
C SER A 7 -0.57 0.05 11.06
N GLY A 8 0.41 -0.61 11.65
CA GLY A 8 0.20 -1.87 12.33
C GLY A 8 -0.10 -3.06 11.41
N ILE A 9 0.25 -2.96 10.14
CA ILE A 9 0.06 -4.06 9.19
C ILE A 9 1.08 -5.16 9.49
N ALA A 10 0.60 -6.40 9.57
CA ALA A 10 1.44 -7.56 9.81
C ALA A 10 2.42 -7.78 8.65
N PRO A 11 3.57 -8.43 8.90
CA PRO A 11 4.43 -8.88 7.81
C PRO A 11 3.63 -9.72 6.81
N ASN A 12 3.98 -9.64 5.53
CA ASN A 12 3.24 -10.28 4.45
C ASN A 12 1.80 -9.77 4.39
N PRO A 13 1.60 -8.54 3.90
CA PRO A 13 0.27 -7.93 3.89
C PRO A 13 -0.73 -8.77 3.11
N LYS A 14 -1.92 -8.94 3.67
CA LYS A 14 -2.96 -9.79 3.12
C LYS A 14 -3.96 -8.99 2.31
N ILE A 15 -4.56 -9.66 1.32
CA ILE A 15 -5.56 -9.01 0.47
C ILE A 15 -6.77 -8.51 1.26
N GLU A 16 -7.11 -9.15 2.38
CA GLU A 16 -8.21 -8.71 3.23
C GLU A 16 -7.95 -7.30 3.77
N SER A 17 -6.71 -7.02 4.19
CA SER A 17 -6.34 -5.69 4.66
C SER A 17 -6.44 -4.65 3.54
N VAL A 18 -6.04 -5.04 2.33
CA VAL A 18 -6.14 -4.19 1.15
C VAL A 18 -7.61 -3.89 0.84
N ARG A 19 -8.46 -4.91 0.85
CA ARG A 19 -9.90 -4.75 0.57
C ARG A 19 -10.55 -3.80 1.57
N GLU A 20 -10.21 -3.94 2.84
CA GLU A 20 -10.72 -3.05 3.89
C GLU A 20 -10.27 -1.61 3.66
N GLY A 21 -8.99 -1.41 3.35
CA GLY A 21 -8.45 -0.09 3.05
C GLY A 21 -9.10 0.55 1.85
N VAL A 22 -9.30 -0.20 0.78
CA VAL A 22 -9.97 0.27 -0.43
C VAL A 22 -11.41 0.71 -0.13
N LYS A 23 -12.12 -0.10 0.65
CA LYS A 23 -13.48 0.21 1.06
C LYS A 23 -13.54 1.53 1.82
N LEU A 24 -12.65 1.71 2.79
CA LEU A 24 -12.59 2.94 3.58
C LEU A 24 -12.28 4.16 2.71
N CYS A 25 -11.35 4.01 1.76
CA CYS A 25 -11.01 5.10 0.85
C CYS A 25 -12.22 5.53 0.00
N LYS A 26 -12.97 4.56 -0.52
CA LYS A 26 -14.12 4.85 -1.36
C LYS A 26 -15.28 5.44 -0.57
N GLU A 27 -15.53 4.94 0.64
CA GLU A 27 -16.62 5.42 1.49
C GLU A 27 -16.39 6.84 1.99
N ASN A 28 -15.13 7.24 2.15
CA ASN A 28 -14.77 8.53 2.75
C ASN A 28 -14.15 9.51 1.78
N SER A 29 -14.16 9.20 0.48
CA SER A 29 -13.60 10.07 -0.56
C SER A 29 -12.16 10.51 -0.26
N ILE A 30 -11.32 9.55 0.09
CA ILE A 30 -9.93 9.80 0.46
C ILE A 30 -9.12 10.31 -0.74
N ASP A 31 -8.29 11.33 -0.52
CA ASP A 31 -7.49 11.97 -1.58
C ASP A 31 -6.05 11.48 -1.65
N MET A 32 -5.54 10.90 -0.57
CA MET A 32 -4.16 10.41 -0.53
C MET A 32 -4.02 9.32 0.52
N VAL A 33 -2.97 8.53 0.39
CA VAL A 33 -2.64 7.47 1.34
C VAL A 33 -1.33 7.80 2.03
N LEU A 34 -1.34 7.76 3.36
CA LEU A 34 -0.15 7.95 4.17
C LEU A 34 0.19 6.62 4.84
N ALA A 35 1.34 6.06 4.51
CA ALA A 35 1.81 4.80 5.10
C ALA A 35 2.85 5.09 6.17
N ILE A 36 2.60 4.60 7.39
CA ILE A 36 3.54 4.76 8.51
C ILE A 36 3.96 3.37 8.95
N GLY A 37 5.23 3.04 8.78
CA GLY A 37 5.74 1.72 9.17
C GLY A 37 6.85 1.23 8.26
N GLY A 38 6.96 -0.08 8.14
CA GLY A 38 7.95 -0.74 7.31
C GLY A 38 7.45 -1.08 5.92
N GLY A 39 8.20 -1.95 5.23
CA GLY A 39 7.89 -2.32 3.85
C GLY A 39 6.52 -2.92 3.64
N SER A 40 6.04 -3.73 4.62
CA SER A 40 4.71 -4.36 4.51
C SER A 40 3.58 -3.34 4.48
N VAL A 41 3.69 -2.29 5.30
CA VAL A 41 2.70 -1.22 5.32
C VAL A 41 2.71 -0.47 3.99
N ILE A 42 3.89 -0.20 3.46
CA ILE A 42 4.04 0.51 2.18
C ILE A 42 3.47 -0.32 1.03
N ASP A 43 3.73 -1.63 1.01
CA ASP A 43 3.19 -2.52 -0.03
C ASP A 43 1.65 -2.53 0.03
N CYS A 44 1.08 -2.62 1.23
CA CYS A 44 -0.36 -2.54 1.41
C CYS A 44 -0.91 -1.21 0.89
N ALA A 45 -0.25 -0.10 1.27
CA ALA A 45 -0.66 1.24 0.86
C ALA A 45 -0.68 1.41 -0.66
N LYS A 46 0.31 0.85 -1.34
CA LYS A 46 0.38 0.92 -2.81
C LYS A 46 -0.84 0.30 -3.46
N VAL A 47 -1.23 -0.89 -3.02
CA VAL A 47 -2.37 -1.59 -3.61
C VAL A 47 -3.69 -0.96 -3.17
N VAL A 48 -3.78 -0.45 -1.94
CA VAL A 48 -4.95 0.32 -1.50
C VAL A 48 -5.13 1.56 -2.38
N ALA A 49 -4.06 2.29 -2.63
CA ALA A 49 -4.12 3.50 -3.47
C ALA A 49 -4.59 3.19 -4.89
N ALA A 50 -4.09 2.11 -5.47
CA ALA A 50 -4.50 1.68 -6.80
C ALA A 50 -5.96 1.18 -6.80
N GLY A 51 -6.32 0.39 -5.81
CA GLY A 51 -7.67 -0.16 -5.68
C GLY A 51 -8.73 0.91 -5.46
N ALA A 52 -8.39 1.99 -4.78
CA ALA A 52 -9.30 3.11 -4.56
C ALA A 52 -9.72 3.78 -5.87
N CYS A 53 -8.91 3.64 -6.92
CA CYS A 53 -9.19 4.19 -8.25
C CYS A 53 -9.71 3.12 -9.23
N TYR A 54 -10.06 1.94 -8.73
CA TYR A 54 -10.50 0.82 -9.55
C TYR A 54 -11.90 0.38 -9.12
N ASP A 55 -12.72 -0.04 -10.08
CA ASP A 55 -14.11 -0.39 -9.82
C ASP A 55 -14.35 -1.84 -9.42
N GLY A 56 -13.32 -2.67 -9.44
CA GLY A 56 -13.43 -4.09 -9.09
C GLY A 56 -12.68 -4.43 -7.81
N ASP A 57 -12.44 -5.73 -7.62
CA ASP A 57 -11.71 -6.24 -6.47
C ASP A 57 -10.22 -5.90 -6.64
N PRO A 58 -9.54 -5.33 -5.63
CA PRO A 58 -8.12 -5.03 -5.74
C PRO A 58 -7.22 -6.24 -6.04
N TRP A 59 -7.68 -7.46 -5.76
CA TRP A 59 -6.94 -8.67 -6.15
C TRP A 59 -6.72 -8.74 -7.66
N ASP A 60 -7.67 -8.22 -8.45
CA ASP A 60 -7.52 -8.13 -9.91
C ASP A 60 -6.26 -7.36 -10.30
N LEU A 61 -5.95 -6.31 -9.55
CA LEU A 61 -4.78 -5.48 -9.82
C LEU A 61 -3.48 -6.18 -9.40
N VAL A 62 -3.56 -7.07 -8.41
CA VAL A 62 -2.40 -7.84 -7.97
C VAL A 62 -2.00 -8.85 -9.04
N ILE A 63 -2.96 -9.57 -9.61
CA ILE A 63 -2.68 -10.58 -10.63
C ILE A 63 -2.60 -10.01 -12.04
N THR A 64 -3.14 -8.81 -12.27
CA THR A 64 -3.15 -8.18 -13.59
C THR A 64 -2.73 -6.71 -13.45
N PRO A 65 -1.45 -6.45 -13.15
CA PRO A 65 -0.99 -5.07 -12.87
C PRO A 65 -1.18 -4.09 -14.03
N ARG A 66 -1.28 -4.57 -15.27
CA ARG A 66 -1.54 -3.69 -16.42
C ARG A 66 -2.90 -3.00 -16.35
N TRP A 67 -3.81 -3.48 -15.48
CA TRP A 67 -5.11 -2.86 -15.27
C TRP A 67 -5.04 -1.64 -14.33
N ILE A 68 -3.90 -1.42 -13.69
CA ILE A 68 -3.69 -0.23 -12.86
C ILE A 68 -3.51 0.97 -13.79
N LYS A 69 -4.51 1.84 -13.84
CA LYS A 69 -4.49 3.03 -14.71
C LYS A 69 -4.19 4.31 -13.93
N LYS A 70 -4.44 4.31 -12.64
CA LYS A 70 -4.13 5.42 -11.75
C LYS A 70 -4.17 4.91 -10.31
N ALA A 71 -3.62 5.72 -9.41
CA ALA A 71 -3.64 5.43 -7.98
C ALA A 71 -3.67 6.75 -7.23
N LEU A 72 -4.16 6.72 -5.99
CA LEU A 72 -4.07 7.88 -5.12
C LEU A 72 -2.60 8.18 -4.83
N PRO A 73 -2.23 9.44 -4.60
CA PRO A 73 -0.86 9.76 -4.18
C PRO A 73 -0.51 9.03 -2.89
N ILE A 74 0.70 8.48 -2.83
CA ILE A 74 1.20 7.73 -1.68
C ILE A 74 2.36 8.48 -1.05
N TYR A 75 2.30 8.66 0.26
CA TYR A 75 3.39 9.23 1.04
C TYR A 75 3.73 8.24 2.14
N SER A 76 5.00 8.11 2.48
CA SER A 76 5.40 7.14 3.49
C SER A 76 6.31 7.75 4.55
N VAL A 77 6.14 7.30 5.79
CA VAL A 77 7.03 7.60 6.91
C VAL A 77 7.61 6.28 7.38
N LEU A 78 8.91 6.12 7.21
CA LEU A 78 9.58 4.86 7.55
C LEU A 78 9.93 4.83 9.03
N THR A 79 9.64 3.70 9.66
CA THR A 79 9.95 3.49 11.07
C THR A 79 11.14 2.57 11.27
N LEU A 80 11.51 1.82 10.24
CA LEU A 80 12.64 0.87 10.27
C LEU A 80 13.44 0.99 8.99
N SER A 81 14.62 0.37 8.98
CA SER A 81 15.46 0.32 7.80
C SER A 81 14.69 -0.17 6.59
N ALA A 82 14.87 0.55 5.51
CA ALA A 82 14.12 0.34 4.30
C ALA A 82 14.43 -0.98 3.63
N THR A 83 13.38 -1.57 3.05
CA THR A 83 13.51 -2.74 2.18
C THR A 83 13.60 -2.33 0.70
N GLY A 84 13.57 -1.02 0.42
CA GLY A 84 13.51 -0.49 -0.93
C GLY A 84 12.09 -0.18 -1.40
N SER A 85 11.08 -0.70 -0.72
CA SER A 85 9.68 -0.53 -1.12
C SER A 85 9.23 0.93 -1.05
N GLU A 86 9.86 1.74 -0.23
CA GLU A 86 9.52 3.14 -0.04
C GLU A 86 9.71 4.00 -1.29
N MET A 87 10.53 3.55 -2.23
CA MET A 87 10.83 4.32 -3.44
C MET A 87 10.49 3.59 -4.73
N ASP A 88 10.07 2.33 -4.65
CA ASP A 88 9.81 1.56 -5.86
C ASP A 88 8.32 1.40 -6.15
N LYS A 89 8.04 0.80 -7.29
CA LYS A 89 6.67 0.59 -7.79
C LYS A 89 6.12 -0.80 -7.52
N PHE A 90 6.86 -1.63 -6.79
CA PHE A 90 6.50 -3.03 -6.56
C PHE A 90 5.77 -3.20 -5.24
N ALA A 91 4.90 -4.19 -5.18
CA ALA A 91 4.21 -4.59 -3.95
C ALA A 91 3.96 -6.09 -3.99
N VAL A 92 4.05 -6.74 -2.84
CA VAL A 92 3.78 -8.17 -2.69
C VAL A 92 2.62 -8.34 -1.73
N ILE A 93 1.56 -9.00 -2.19
CA ILE A 93 0.33 -9.20 -1.43
C ILE A 93 -0.02 -10.69 -1.40
N SER A 94 -0.49 -11.16 -0.26
CA SER A 94 -0.87 -12.57 -0.07
C SER A 94 -2.39 -12.74 -0.01
N ASP A 95 -2.86 -13.84 -0.59
CA ASP A 95 -4.23 -14.32 -0.39
C ASP A 95 -4.13 -15.67 0.32
N MET A 96 -4.34 -15.65 1.63
CA MET A 96 -4.19 -16.83 2.45
C MET A 96 -5.31 -17.86 2.23
N SER A 97 -6.48 -17.44 1.75
CA SER A 97 -7.56 -18.35 1.45
C SER A 97 -7.23 -19.28 0.27
N LYS A 98 -6.36 -18.81 -0.62
CA LYS A 98 -5.91 -19.59 -1.78
C LYS A 98 -4.46 -20.03 -1.62
N ASN A 99 -3.83 -19.70 -0.50
CA ASN A 99 -2.41 -19.96 -0.25
C ASN A 99 -1.53 -19.43 -1.38
N GLU A 100 -1.82 -18.20 -1.82
CA GLU A 100 -1.10 -17.54 -2.91
C GLU A 100 -0.41 -16.27 -2.43
N LYS A 101 0.73 -15.97 -3.03
CA LYS A 101 1.48 -14.74 -2.78
C LYS A 101 1.95 -14.21 -4.13
N TRP A 102 1.53 -12.99 -4.46
CA TRP A 102 1.78 -12.41 -5.78
C TRP A 102 2.47 -11.06 -5.66
N GLY A 103 3.41 -10.82 -6.58
CA GLY A 103 3.99 -9.49 -6.77
C GLY A 103 3.24 -8.74 -7.85
N THR A 104 3.04 -7.45 -7.64
CA THR A 104 2.46 -6.56 -8.64
C THR A 104 3.34 -5.32 -8.76
N ALA A 105 3.25 -4.61 -9.88
CA ALA A 105 4.06 -3.42 -10.12
C ALA A 105 3.35 -2.45 -11.06
N SER A 106 3.45 -1.16 -10.74
CA SER A 106 2.96 -0.11 -11.62
C SER A 106 3.61 1.21 -11.24
N ASP A 107 3.97 2.02 -12.24
CA ASP A 107 4.51 3.35 -11.98
C ASP A 107 3.54 4.23 -11.21
N HIS A 108 2.24 3.94 -11.30
CA HIS A 108 1.20 4.68 -10.57
C HIS A 108 1.25 4.42 -9.07
N MET A 109 1.86 3.31 -8.63
CA MET A 109 1.98 2.95 -7.21
C MET A 109 3.27 3.42 -6.56
N LYS A 110 4.14 4.10 -7.30
CA LYS A 110 5.39 4.60 -6.73
C LYS A 110 5.10 5.74 -5.75
N PRO A 111 5.63 5.67 -4.51
CA PRO A 111 5.40 6.74 -3.54
C PRO A 111 5.90 8.09 -4.05
N LYS A 112 5.13 9.13 -3.76
CA LYS A 112 5.51 10.51 -4.13
C LYS A 112 6.63 11.02 -3.25
N MET A 113 6.65 10.62 -1.98
CA MET A 113 7.65 11.04 -1.02
C MET A 113 7.76 9.99 0.08
N SER A 114 8.98 9.74 0.54
CA SER A 114 9.25 8.86 1.66
C SER A 114 10.13 9.58 2.65
N ILE A 115 9.75 9.53 3.92
CA ILE A 115 10.48 10.19 5.01
C ILE A 115 10.93 9.14 6.01
N LEU A 116 12.21 9.20 6.40
CA LEU A 116 12.72 8.37 7.48
C LEU A 116 12.55 9.16 8.77
N ASP A 117 11.81 8.61 9.74
CA ASP A 117 11.62 9.24 11.04
C ASP A 117 12.65 8.69 12.03
N PRO A 118 13.68 9.46 12.42
CA PRO A 118 14.71 8.99 13.32
C PRO A 118 14.19 8.62 14.72
N GLU A 119 13.12 9.26 15.16
CA GLU A 119 12.55 8.97 16.48
C GLU A 119 12.03 7.55 16.56
N TYR A 120 11.42 7.07 15.48
CA TYR A 120 10.95 5.69 15.43
C TYR A 120 12.11 4.72 15.33
N THR A 121 13.19 5.09 14.64
CA THR A 121 14.33 4.20 14.48
C THR A 121 15.18 4.10 15.74
N TYR A 122 15.17 5.12 16.58
CA TYR A 122 15.93 5.14 17.82
C TYR A 122 15.18 4.56 19.02
N SER A 123 13.93 4.24 18.88
CA SER A 123 13.13 3.72 19.98
C SER A 123 13.30 2.22 20.21
N VAL A 124 14.24 1.63 19.57
CA VAL A 124 14.50 0.19 19.64
C VAL A 124 15.41 -0.16 20.80
#